data_c95a51e1c8612890690233858fcdf271
#
_entry.id   c95a51e1c8612890690233858fcdf271
#
_cell.length_a   1.000
_cell.length_b   1.000
_cell.length_c   1.000
_cell.angle_alpha   90.00
_cell.angle_beta   90.00
_cell.angle_gamma   90.00
#
_symmetry.space_group_name_H-M   'P 1'
#
loop_
_entity.id
_entity.type
_entity.pdbx_description
1 polymer ?
#
loop_
_entity_poly.entity_id
_entity_poly.type
_entity_poly.pdbx_seq_one_letter_code
_entity_poly.pdbx_strand_id
1 'polypeptide(L)'
;MIEPGGDGDNFDRNWRALQEAHYLHWTRNEPSNQIQLAFRQHWLTIQELIGVNFLGRRVLEGGCGRGSLSAYFADAGWECTLLDISPNAIELARSAFSAHGLTARFDVGDCQSLPYPERSFDLTFSVGLLEHFEDVSLVIAEQVRVLVKGGMFIGYVVPELPENVQKNFTWICDILSAIIPPGQKPEKASIFRSDALSPAYLEIMVRAGLKKLGATGVYPLPMISHSIDFPFTLLPPAAEAVLVRHFN
;
A
#
# COMPACT_ATOMS: atom_id res chain seq x y z
N MET A 1 -11.57 23.36 13.87
CA MET A 1 -11.80 22.00 14.40
C MET A 1 -12.27 21.20 13.22
N ILE A 2 -11.39 20.41 12.62
CA ILE A 2 -11.73 19.42 11.60
C ILE A 2 -12.31 18.26 12.40
N GLU A 3 -13.55 17.88 12.10
CA GLU A 3 -14.17 16.72 12.76
C GLU A 3 -13.34 15.47 12.46
N PRO A 4 -12.96 14.68 13.47
CA PRO A 4 -12.27 13.41 13.26
C PRO A 4 -13.29 12.38 12.79
N GLY A 5 -13.55 12.28 11.50
CA GLY A 5 -14.53 11.30 11.03
C GLY A 5 -14.66 11.17 9.52
N GLY A 6 -14.34 12.22 8.75
CA GLY A 6 -14.71 12.23 7.33
C GLY A 6 -14.00 11.18 6.48
N ASP A 7 -12.68 11.04 6.59
CA ASP A 7 -11.91 10.19 5.68
C ASP A 7 -11.83 8.73 6.15
N GLY A 8 -11.72 8.48 7.46
CA GLY A 8 -11.68 7.13 8.02
C GLY A 8 -12.93 6.31 7.69
N ASP A 9 -14.12 6.92 7.76
CA ASP A 9 -15.38 6.26 7.41
C ASP A 9 -15.46 5.96 5.91
N ASN A 10 -14.90 6.83 5.07
CA ASN A 10 -14.85 6.62 3.62
C ASN A 10 -13.90 5.47 3.25
N PHE A 11 -12.73 5.41 3.90
CA PHE A 11 -11.80 4.28 3.75
C PHE A 11 -12.45 2.97 4.20
N ASP A 12 -13.07 2.94 5.38
CA ASP A 12 -13.72 1.74 5.91
C ASP A 12 -14.86 1.25 5.02
N ARG A 13 -15.66 2.17 4.46
CA ARG A 13 -16.71 1.83 3.50
C ARG A 13 -16.14 1.21 2.22
N ASN A 14 -15.06 1.79 1.69
CA ASN A 14 -14.40 1.25 0.50
C ASN A 14 -13.81 -0.14 0.77
N TRP A 15 -13.17 -0.34 1.92
CA TRP A 15 -12.65 -1.65 2.32
C TRP A 15 -13.76 -2.70 2.50
N ARG A 16 -14.89 -2.31 3.08
CA ARG A 16 -16.05 -3.20 3.21
C ARG A 16 -16.57 -3.66 1.85
N ALA A 17 -16.61 -2.79 0.86
CA ALA A 17 -17.03 -3.14 -0.49
C ALA A 17 -16.05 -4.11 -1.19
N LEU A 18 -14.79 -4.15 -0.76
CA LEU A 18 -13.75 -5.02 -1.31
C LEU A 18 -13.61 -6.38 -0.59
N GLN A 19 -14.38 -6.66 0.45
CA GLN A 19 -14.28 -7.91 1.23
C GLN A 19 -14.46 -9.18 0.39
N GLU A 20 -15.24 -9.11 -0.68
CA GLU A 20 -15.48 -10.24 -1.58
C GLU A 20 -14.46 -10.36 -2.72
N ALA A 21 -13.47 -9.47 -2.78
CA ALA A 21 -12.46 -9.51 -3.82
C ALA A 21 -11.43 -10.61 -3.57
N HIS A 22 -11.48 -11.66 -4.36
CA HIS A 22 -10.71 -12.91 -4.19
C HIS A 22 -9.29 -12.88 -4.78
N TYR A 23 -8.68 -11.74 -5.05
CA TYR A 23 -7.33 -11.71 -5.57
C TYR A 23 -6.30 -11.42 -4.47
N LEU A 24 -5.16 -12.12 -4.56
CA LEU A 24 -4.02 -11.95 -3.67
C LEU A 24 -3.01 -11.03 -4.34
N HIS A 25 -2.59 -9.98 -3.61
CA HIS A 25 -1.49 -9.11 -4.05
C HIS A 25 -0.12 -9.73 -3.74
N TRP A 26 -0.07 -10.63 -2.77
CA TRP A 26 1.11 -11.37 -2.36
C TRP A 26 1.04 -12.84 -2.77
N THR A 27 2.17 -13.43 -3.12
CA THR A 27 2.32 -14.86 -3.33
C THR A 27 3.72 -15.32 -2.95
N ARG A 28 3.83 -16.49 -2.34
CA ARG A 28 5.12 -17.16 -2.10
C ARG A 28 5.71 -17.73 -3.38
N ASN A 29 4.85 -18.07 -4.32
CA ASN A 29 5.23 -18.64 -5.62
C ASN A 29 5.53 -17.54 -6.64
N GLU A 30 5.83 -17.94 -7.88
CA GLU A 30 5.91 -17.01 -8.99
C GLU A 30 4.55 -16.30 -9.19
N PRO A 31 4.56 -14.98 -9.50
CA PRO A 31 3.35 -14.24 -9.77
C PRO A 31 2.52 -14.88 -10.88
N SER A 32 1.22 -14.98 -10.66
CA SER A 32 0.27 -15.53 -11.63
C SER A 32 -0.59 -14.46 -12.31
N ASN A 33 -0.52 -13.23 -11.81
CA ASN A 33 -1.25 -12.08 -12.35
C ASN A 33 -0.43 -10.79 -12.19
N GLN A 34 -0.86 -9.73 -12.89
CA GLN A 34 -0.11 -8.47 -12.94
C GLN A 34 0.00 -7.78 -11.59
N ILE A 35 -0.99 -7.87 -10.71
CA ILE A 35 -0.92 -7.23 -9.42
C ILE A 35 0.08 -7.93 -8.48
N GLN A 36 0.16 -9.25 -8.53
CA GLN A 36 1.19 -10.00 -7.80
C GLN A 36 2.57 -9.63 -8.31
N LEU A 37 2.74 -9.48 -9.64
CA LEU A 37 4.00 -9.04 -10.23
C LEU A 37 4.36 -7.63 -9.76
N ALA A 38 3.42 -6.69 -9.74
CA ALA A 38 3.65 -5.32 -9.26
C ALA A 38 4.09 -5.30 -7.79
N PHE A 39 3.39 -6.03 -6.90
CA PHE A 39 3.77 -6.10 -5.49
C PHE A 39 5.11 -6.81 -5.27
N ARG A 40 5.44 -7.80 -6.09
CA ARG A 40 6.78 -8.41 -6.08
C ARG A 40 7.86 -7.40 -6.48
N GLN A 41 7.63 -6.56 -7.49
CA GLN A 41 8.57 -5.52 -7.88
C GLN A 41 8.74 -4.47 -6.75
N HIS A 42 7.66 -4.10 -6.07
CA HIS A 42 7.76 -3.23 -4.89
C HIS A 42 8.61 -3.87 -3.78
N TRP A 43 8.40 -5.16 -3.51
CA TRP A 43 9.21 -5.89 -2.54
C TRP A 43 10.69 -5.93 -2.91
N LEU A 44 11.03 -6.23 -4.17
CA LEU A 44 12.42 -6.24 -4.64
C LEU A 44 13.07 -4.86 -4.51
N THR A 45 12.35 -3.79 -4.86
CA THR A 45 12.83 -2.42 -4.67
C THR A 45 13.08 -2.10 -3.20
N ILE A 46 12.17 -2.51 -2.31
CA ILE A 46 12.35 -2.31 -0.87
C ILE A 46 13.57 -3.09 -0.35
N GLN A 47 13.77 -4.32 -0.77
CA GLN A 47 14.94 -5.10 -0.40
C GLN A 47 16.25 -4.43 -0.84
N GLU A 48 16.28 -3.86 -2.04
CA GLU A 48 17.41 -3.09 -2.55
C GLU A 48 17.67 -1.83 -1.70
N LEU A 49 16.62 -1.07 -1.38
CA LEU A 49 16.72 0.13 -0.53
C LEU A 49 17.19 -0.19 0.90
N ILE A 50 16.69 -1.25 1.50
CA ILE A 50 17.10 -1.72 2.83
C ILE A 50 18.57 -2.15 2.80
N GLY A 51 18.98 -2.85 1.76
CA GLY A 51 20.34 -3.38 1.60
C GLY A 51 20.67 -4.54 2.54
N VAL A 52 21.71 -5.26 2.20
CA VAL A 52 22.12 -6.51 2.90
C VAL A 52 22.64 -6.31 4.32
N ASN A 53 23.06 -5.10 4.65
CA ASN A 53 23.65 -4.77 5.96
C ASN A 53 22.63 -4.28 7.00
N PHE A 54 21.34 -4.23 6.64
CA PHE A 54 20.31 -3.83 7.59
C PHE A 54 19.97 -4.98 8.52
N LEU A 55 20.22 -4.81 9.80
CA LEU A 55 20.08 -5.86 10.82
C LEU A 55 18.73 -5.85 11.54
N GLY A 56 17.93 -4.80 11.34
CA GLY A 56 16.60 -4.68 11.93
C GLY A 56 15.64 -5.75 11.44
N ARG A 57 14.66 -6.10 12.29
CA ARG A 57 13.62 -7.10 11.94
C ARG A 57 12.22 -6.70 12.37
N ARG A 58 12.05 -5.58 13.09
CA ARG A 58 10.74 -5.08 13.52
C ARG A 58 10.26 -4.04 12.52
N VAL A 59 9.14 -4.31 11.88
CA VAL A 59 8.60 -3.44 10.84
C VAL A 59 7.17 -3.03 11.15
N LEU A 60 6.86 -1.75 10.89
CA LEU A 60 5.51 -1.19 10.94
C LEU A 60 5.07 -0.80 9.53
N GLU A 61 3.92 -1.28 9.08
CA GLU A 61 3.18 -0.74 7.93
C GLU A 61 2.05 0.16 8.43
N GLY A 62 2.12 1.44 8.13
CA GLY A 62 1.05 2.40 8.38
C GLY A 62 0.12 2.54 7.19
N GLY A 63 -1.21 2.48 7.41
CA GLY A 63 -2.19 2.41 6.33
C GLY A 63 -2.08 1.10 5.55
N CYS A 64 -2.04 -0.02 6.27
CA CYS A 64 -1.65 -1.30 5.70
C CYS A 64 -2.66 -1.88 4.70
N GLY A 65 -3.92 -1.42 4.71
CA GLY A 65 -4.96 -2.04 3.91
C GLY A 65 -5.02 -3.56 4.13
N ARG A 66 -4.80 -4.33 3.08
CA ARG A 66 -4.75 -5.81 3.14
C ARG A 66 -3.43 -6.37 3.65
N GLY A 67 -2.41 -5.56 3.91
CA GLY A 67 -1.09 -6.00 4.36
C GLY A 67 -0.28 -6.73 3.29
N SER A 68 -0.53 -6.43 2.02
CA SER A 68 0.07 -7.19 0.91
C SER A 68 1.59 -7.10 0.90
N LEU A 69 2.16 -5.96 1.27
CA LEU A 69 3.61 -5.79 1.33
C LEU A 69 4.19 -6.32 2.63
N SER A 70 3.48 -6.15 3.76
CA SER A 70 3.84 -6.78 5.04
C SER A 70 3.87 -8.30 4.95
N ALA A 71 3.09 -8.92 4.06
CA ALA A 71 3.13 -10.37 3.87
C ALA A 71 4.50 -10.85 3.35
N TYR A 72 5.18 -10.07 2.50
CA TYR A 72 6.56 -10.36 2.07
C TYR A 72 7.54 -10.26 3.23
N PHE A 73 7.40 -9.25 4.09
CA PHE A 73 8.22 -9.11 5.29
C PHE A 73 8.01 -10.27 6.26
N ALA A 74 6.75 -10.65 6.53
CA ALA A 74 6.41 -11.75 7.41
C ALA A 74 6.96 -13.10 6.89
N ASP A 75 6.84 -13.35 5.58
CA ASP A 75 7.41 -14.54 4.93
C ASP A 75 8.94 -14.57 4.98
N ALA A 76 9.59 -13.40 4.99
CA ALA A 76 11.02 -13.24 5.19
C ALA A 76 11.45 -13.27 6.67
N GLY A 77 10.54 -13.57 7.61
CA GLY A 77 10.81 -13.73 9.04
C GLY A 77 10.94 -12.44 9.84
N TRP A 78 10.31 -11.33 9.38
CA TRP A 78 10.27 -10.10 10.13
C TRP A 78 9.12 -10.10 11.14
N GLU A 79 9.29 -9.38 12.25
CA GLU A 79 8.23 -9.07 13.21
C GLU A 79 7.38 -7.91 12.66
N CYS A 80 6.24 -8.24 12.07
CA CYS A 80 5.39 -7.28 11.41
C CYS A 80 4.31 -6.74 12.34
N THR A 81 4.12 -5.43 12.31
CA THR A 81 2.96 -4.73 12.88
C THR A 81 2.26 -4.00 11.75
N LEU A 82 0.96 -4.24 11.60
CA LEU A 82 0.11 -3.64 10.60
C LEU A 82 -0.90 -2.73 11.30
N LEU A 83 -0.97 -1.48 10.87
CA LEU A 83 -1.92 -0.50 11.39
C LEU A 83 -2.71 0.13 10.26
N ASP A 84 -4.02 0.21 10.45
CA ASP A 84 -4.92 0.93 9.55
C ASP A 84 -6.03 1.60 10.35
N ILE A 85 -6.56 2.69 9.84
CA ILE A 85 -7.69 3.40 10.46
C ILE A 85 -9.01 2.61 10.28
N SER A 86 -9.08 1.76 9.25
CA SER A 86 -10.25 0.94 8.92
C SER A 86 -10.21 -0.41 9.64
N PRO A 87 -11.19 -0.71 10.51
CA PRO A 87 -11.35 -2.04 11.09
C PRO A 87 -11.55 -3.12 10.01
N ASN A 88 -12.23 -2.81 8.92
CA ASN A 88 -12.45 -3.76 7.82
C ASN A 88 -11.15 -4.10 7.09
N ALA A 89 -10.25 -3.13 6.88
CA ALA A 89 -8.91 -3.37 6.32
C ALA A 89 -8.10 -4.32 7.22
N ILE A 90 -8.10 -4.07 8.51
CA ILE A 90 -7.40 -4.90 9.51
C ILE A 90 -7.94 -6.34 9.52
N GLU A 91 -9.25 -6.52 9.43
CA GLU A 91 -9.83 -7.87 9.39
C GLU A 91 -9.47 -8.61 8.10
N LEU A 92 -9.46 -7.92 6.95
CA LEU A 92 -8.98 -8.47 5.68
C LEU A 92 -7.51 -8.89 5.76
N ALA A 93 -6.64 -8.03 6.32
CA ALA A 93 -5.24 -8.35 6.50
C ALA A 93 -5.04 -9.57 7.41
N ARG A 94 -5.75 -9.62 8.54
CA ARG A 94 -5.72 -10.74 9.48
C ARG A 94 -6.14 -12.05 8.81
N SER A 95 -7.25 -12.02 8.07
CA SER A 95 -7.76 -13.19 7.33
C SER A 95 -6.77 -13.67 6.27
N ALA A 96 -6.16 -12.74 5.51
CA ALA A 96 -5.16 -13.05 4.50
C ALA A 96 -3.90 -13.68 5.12
N PHE A 97 -3.39 -13.13 6.21
CA PHE A 97 -2.23 -13.68 6.92
C PHE A 97 -2.52 -15.08 7.47
N SER A 98 -3.68 -15.27 8.11
CA SER A 98 -4.11 -16.57 8.63
C SER A 98 -4.22 -17.63 7.52
N ALA A 99 -4.82 -17.28 6.38
CA ALA A 99 -4.97 -18.19 5.24
C ALA A 99 -3.62 -18.66 4.66
N HIS A 100 -2.56 -17.87 4.84
CA HIS A 100 -1.22 -18.17 4.33
C HIS A 100 -0.23 -18.63 5.40
N GLY A 101 -0.69 -18.82 6.66
CA GLY A 101 0.17 -19.23 7.77
C GLY A 101 1.20 -18.17 8.14
N LEU A 102 0.92 -16.90 7.88
CA LEU A 102 1.75 -15.77 8.26
C LEU A 102 1.28 -15.19 9.61
N THR A 103 2.21 -14.58 10.34
CA THR A 103 1.93 -13.97 11.64
C THR A 103 2.31 -12.50 11.64
N ALA A 104 1.48 -11.68 12.27
CA ALA A 104 1.75 -10.28 12.52
C ALA A 104 0.89 -9.77 13.69
N ARG A 105 1.21 -8.58 14.19
CA ARG A 105 0.35 -7.79 15.05
C ARG A 105 -0.54 -6.91 14.18
N PHE A 106 -1.83 -6.79 14.53
CA PHE A 106 -2.84 -6.05 13.79
C PHE A 106 -3.54 -5.06 14.71
N ASP A 107 -3.40 -3.78 14.44
CA ASP A 107 -3.95 -2.71 15.25
C ASP A 107 -4.83 -1.77 14.40
N VAL A 108 -5.97 -1.35 14.94
CA VAL A 108 -6.76 -0.26 14.37
C VAL A 108 -6.28 1.05 14.99
N GLY A 109 -5.91 2.03 14.16
CA GLY A 109 -5.39 3.30 14.66
C GLY A 109 -5.07 4.31 13.57
N ASP A 110 -4.84 5.55 14.01
CA ASP A 110 -4.51 6.68 13.14
C ASP A 110 -2.98 6.84 13.00
N CYS A 111 -2.50 6.94 11.76
CA CYS A 111 -1.09 7.18 11.46
C CYS A 111 -0.59 8.56 11.90
N GLN A 112 -1.49 9.51 12.19
CA GLN A 112 -1.16 10.82 12.76
C GLN A 112 -0.91 10.77 14.26
N SER A 113 -1.25 9.66 14.93
CA SER A 113 -1.06 9.44 16.38
C SER A 113 -0.84 7.95 16.65
N LEU A 114 0.36 7.47 16.33
CA LEU A 114 0.69 6.05 16.44
C LEU A 114 0.69 5.56 17.89
N PRO A 115 -0.04 4.47 18.22
CA PRO A 115 -0.18 3.98 19.60
C PRO A 115 1.05 3.18 20.06
N TYR A 116 2.25 3.56 19.59
CA TYR A 116 3.50 2.86 19.90
C TYR A 116 4.49 3.78 20.59
N PRO A 117 5.31 3.26 21.52
CA PRO A 117 6.42 4.01 22.11
C PRO A 117 7.43 4.48 21.05
N GLU A 118 8.21 5.50 21.40
CA GLU A 118 9.38 5.88 20.63
C GLU A 118 10.33 4.69 20.45
N ARG A 119 11.00 4.64 19.27
CA ARG A 119 12.06 3.64 19.00
C ARG A 119 11.60 2.19 19.11
N SER A 120 10.37 1.91 18.69
CA SER A 120 9.78 0.57 18.69
C SER A 120 10.14 -0.25 17.44
N PHE A 121 10.42 0.41 16.32
CA PHE A 121 10.59 -0.24 15.01
C PHE A 121 11.95 0.07 14.39
N ASP A 122 12.47 -0.90 13.64
CA ASP A 122 13.70 -0.76 12.88
C ASP A 122 13.43 -0.18 11.49
N LEU A 123 12.26 -0.52 10.94
CA LEU A 123 11.74 -0.01 9.67
C LEU A 123 10.29 0.41 9.85
N THR A 124 9.92 1.56 9.29
CA THR A 124 8.52 1.92 9.08
C THR A 124 8.28 2.19 7.62
N PHE A 125 7.12 1.81 7.10
CA PHE A 125 6.76 2.10 5.73
C PHE A 125 5.26 2.30 5.55
N SER A 126 4.90 2.92 4.42
CA SER A 126 3.52 3.05 3.97
C SER A 126 3.45 2.94 2.44
N VAL A 127 2.35 2.40 1.93
CA VAL A 127 2.09 2.26 0.49
C VAL A 127 0.75 2.86 0.17
N GLY A 128 0.72 3.92 -0.64
CA GLY A 128 -0.52 4.56 -1.02
C GLY A 128 -1.25 5.22 0.15
N LEU A 129 -0.51 5.79 1.11
CA LEU A 129 -1.05 6.44 2.31
C LEU A 129 -0.83 7.96 2.27
N LEU A 130 0.41 8.39 2.01
CA LEU A 130 0.83 9.78 2.22
C LEU A 130 0.10 10.75 1.31
N GLU A 131 -0.28 10.34 0.12
CA GLU A 131 -1.04 11.16 -0.82
C GLU A 131 -2.46 11.48 -0.39
N HIS A 132 -2.97 10.83 0.65
CA HIS A 132 -4.31 11.03 1.18
C HIS A 132 -4.39 12.12 2.26
N PHE A 133 -3.28 12.79 2.56
CA PHE A 133 -3.23 13.89 3.52
C PHE A 133 -2.92 15.22 2.82
N GLU A 134 -3.65 16.27 3.18
CA GLU A 134 -3.32 17.64 2.78
C GLU A 134 -2.01 18.11 3.44
N ASP A 135 -1.80 17.75 4.71
CA ASP A 135 -0.54 17.91 5.44
C ASP A 135 -0.06 16.58 6.01
N VAL A 136 0.99 16.05 5.42
CA VAL A 136 1.62 14.78 5.82
C VAL A 136 2.61 14.92 6.98
N SER A 137 2.81 16.13 7.50
CA SER A 137 3.87 16.41 8.49
C SER A 137 3.70 15.59 9.76
N LEU A 138 2.47 15.45 10.26
CA LEU A 138 2.19 14.64 11.44
C LEU A 138 2.41 13.15 11.19
N VAL A 139 1.97 12.64 10.05
CA VAL A 139 2.14 11.24 9.69
C VAL A 139 3.62 10.90 9.61
N ILE A 140 4.43 11.73 8.92
CA ILE A 140 5.87 11.52 8.80
C ILE A 140 6.56 11.66 10.16
N ALA A 141 6.18 12.66 10.98
CA ALA A 141 6.76 12.84 12.31
C ALA A 141 6.51 11.63 13.22
N GLU A 142 5.32 11.05 13.19
CA GLU A 142 4.98 9.86 13.98
C GLU A 142 5.74 8.61 13.48
N GLN A 143 5.85 8.42 12.15
CA GLN A 143 6.68 7.35 11.57
C GLN A 143 8.14 7.47 12.03
N VAL A 144 8.68 8.69 12.07
CA VAL A 144 10.05 8.95 12.54
C VAL A 144 10.19 8.75 14.05
N ARG A 145 9.20 9.20 14.85
CA ARG A 145 9.20 9.06 16.31
C ARG A 145 9.34 7.61 16.74
N VAL A 146 8.62 6.72 16.08
CA VAL A 146 8.62 5.29 16.45
C VAL A 146 9.83 4.52 15.90
N LEU A 147 10.64 5.12 15.02
CA LEU A 147 11.88 4.51 14.51
C LEU A 147 13.00 4.54 15.55
N VAL A 148 13.76 3.47 15.61
CA VAL A 148 15.02 3.45 16.34
C VAL A 148 16.04 4.39 15.71
N LYS A 149 17.06 4.79 16.47
CA LYS A 149 18.19 5.54 15.91
C LYS A 149 18.88 4.71 14.82
N GLY A 150 18.97 5.26 13.62
CA GLY A 150 19.52 4.54 12.45
C GLY A 150 18.50 3.64 11.75
N GLY A 151 17.25 3.66 12.16
CA GLY A 151 16.14 3.02 11.45
C GLY A 151 15.81 3.72 10.13
N MET A 152 14.98 3.09 9.34
CA MET A 152 14.63 3.54 7.97
C MET A 152 13.12 3.78 7.85
N PHE A 153 12.76 4.86 7.15
CA PHE A 153 11.39 5.13 6.69
C PHE A 153 11.31 5.03 5.18
N ILE A 154 10.30 4.32 4.66
CA ILE A 154 10.02 4.19 3.23
C ILE A 154 8.58 4.62 2.97
N GLY A 155 8.39 5.74 2.26
CA GLY A 155 7.08 6.19 1.79
C GLY A 155 6.92 5.85 0.31
N TYR A 156 5.93 5.01 -0.02
CA TYR A 156 5.54 4.73 -1.39
C TYR A 156 4.30 5.56 -1.72
N VAL A 157 4.43 6.49 -2.66
CA VAL A 157 3.40 7.47 -3.00
C VAL A 157 2.93 7.26 -4.43
N VAL A 158 1.62 7.31 -4.64
CA VAL A 158 0.98 7.27 -5.97
C VAL A 158 0.31 8.62 -6.22
N PRO A 159 1.04 9.61 -6.76
CA PRO A 159 0.49 10.96 -6.93
C PRO A 159 -0.63 10.97 -7.98
N GLU A 160 -1.64 11.82 -7.77
CA GLU A 160 -2.74 12.02 -8.72
C GLU A 160 -2.31 12.94 -9.87
N LEU A 161 -1.46 12.44 -10.77
CA LEU A 161 -0.94 13.23 -11.89
C LEU A 161 -1.94 13.27 -13.05
N PRO A 162 -2.08 14.45 -13.74
CA PRO A 162 -2.90 14.58 -14.94
C PRO A 162 -2.49 13.62 -16.07
N GLU A 163 -1.18 13.40 -16.22
CA GLU A 163 -0.55 12.55 -17.22
C GLU A 163 0.03 11.28 -16.59
N ASN A 164 -0.84 10.42 -16.11
CA ASN A 164 -0.44 9.12 -15.58
C ASN A 164 -0.58 8.07 -16.70
N VAL A 165 0.40 7.18 -16.86
CA VAL A 165 0.36 6.08 -17.84
C VAL A 165 -0.89 5.23 -17.67
N GLN A 166 -1.39 5.05 -16.45
CA GLN A 166 -2.65 4.34 -16.19
C GLN A 166 -3.87 5.07 -16.76
N LYS A 167 -3.86 6.42 -16.83
CA LYS A 167 -4.94 7.20 -17.43
C LYS A 167 -5.07 6.95 -18.95
N ASN A 168 -4.02 6.53 -19.61
CA ASN A 168 -4.06 6.13 -21.01
C ASN A 168 -4.88 4.85 -21.25
N PHE A 169 -5.19 4.10 -20.19
CA PHE A 169 -5.98 2.87 -20.23
C PHE A 169 -7.38 3.02 -19.61
N THR A 170 -7.82 4.23 -19.28
CA THR A 170 -9.18 4.48 -18.72
C THR A 170 -10.29 3.98 -19.61
N TRP A 171 -10.10 4.01 -20.93
CA TRP A 171 -11.06 3.48 -21.90
C TRP A 171 -11.33 1.97 -21.69
N ILE A 172 -10.33 1.20 -21.22
CA ILE A 172 -10.53 -0.21 -20.85
C ILE A 172 -11.45 -0.27 -19.63
N CYS A 173 -11.20 0.58 -18.63
CA CYS A 173 -12.03 0.67 -17.44
C CYS A 173 -13.48 1.07 -17.79
N ASP A 174 -13.67 1.97 -18.78
CA ASP A 174 -14.99 2.39 -19.26
C ASP A 174 -15.74 1.23 -19.93
N ILE A 175 -15.07 0.49 -20.82
CA ILE A 175 -15.66 -0.70 -21.47
C ILE A 175 -16.07 -1.73 -20.42
N LEU A 176 -15.21 -2.00 -19.45
CA LEU A 176 -15.46 -3.00 -18.43
C LEU A 176 -16.55 -2.55 -17.45
N SER A 177 -16.58 -1.27 -17.12
CA SER A 177 -17.67 -0.68 -16.34
C SER A 177 -19.02 -0.80 -17.03
N ALA A 178 -19.04 -0.80 -18.36
CA ALA A 178 -20.27 -0.99 -19.14
C ALA A 178 -20.78 -2.44 -19.12
N ILE A 179 -19.89 -3.42 -18.85
CA ILE A 179 -20.22 -4.85 -18.78
C ILE A 179 -20.73 -5.24 -17.37
N ILE A 180 -20.38 -4.47 -16.34
CA ILE A 180 -20.86 -4.72 -14.97
C ILE A 180 -22.35 -4.38 -14.88
N PRO A 181 -23.21 -5.32 -14.42
CA PRO A 181 -24.63 -5.07 -14.26
C PRO A 181 -24.91 -3.87 -13.36
N PRO A 182 -25.97 -3.08 -13.65
CA PRO A 182 -26.41 -2.02 -12.76
C PRO A 182 -26.68 -2.54 -11.35
N GLY A 183 -26.13 -1.88 -10.32
CA GLY A 183 -26.26 -2.29 -8.91
C GLY A 183 -25.12 -3.16 -8.38
N GLN A 184 -24.19 -3.62 -9.23
CA GLN A 184 -22.96 -4.31 -8.80
C GLN A 184 -21.72 -3.39 -8.83
N LYS A 185 -21.86 -2.14 -9.26
CA LYS A 185 -20.79 -1.16 -9.16
C LYS A 185 -20.63 -0.75 -7.71
N PRO A 186 -19.44 -0.96 -7.08
CA PRO A 186 -19.21 -0.44 -5.75
C PRO A 186 -19.33 1.09 -5.78
N GLU A 187 -20.18 1.64 -4.93
CA GLU A 187 -20.21 3.09 -4.68
C GLU A 187 -18.90 3.42 -3.94
N LYS A 188 -18.00 4.12 -4.63
CA LYS A 188 -16.76 4.60 -4.03
C LYS A 188 -16.99 5.96 -3.41
N ALA A 189 -16.65 6.09 -2.15
CA ALA A 189 -16.48 7.39 -1.54
C ALA A 189 -15.28 8.10 -2.18
N SER A 190 -15.44 9.38 -2.47
CA SER A 190 -14.33 10.22 -2.91
C SER A 190 -13.35 10.40 -1.75
N ILE A 191 -12.09 10.10 -2.01
CA ILE A 191 -10.98 10.25 -1.06
C ILE A 191 -10.02 11.28 -1.66
N PHE A 192 -9.56 12.22 -0.84
CA PHE A 192 -8.54 13.18 -1.25
C PHE A 192 -7.28 12.46 -1.71
N ARG A 193 -6.66 12.96 -2.77
CA ARG A 193 -5.37 12.50 -3.24
C ARG A 193 -4.54 13.68 -3.74
N SER A 194 -3.35 13.83 -3.18
CA SER A 194 -2.38 14.87 -3.53
C SER A 194 -1.73 14.58 -4.89
N ASP A 195 -1.45 15.62 -5.64
CA ASP A 195 -0.60 15.60 -6.84
C ASP A 195 0.87 15.90 -6.54
N ALA A 196 1.22 16.06 -5.26
CA ALA A 196 2.57 16.38 -4.83
C ALA A 196 3.58 15.31 -5.28
N LEU A 197 4.72 15.79 -5.78
CA LEU A 197 5.83 14.95 -6.19
C LEU A 197 6.84 14.74 -5.06
N SER A 198 7.76 13.80 -5.25
CA SER A 198 8.77 13.41 -4.27
C SER A 198 9.53 14.57 -3.60
N PRO A 199 9.89 15.70 -4.26
CA PRO A 199 10.57 16.80 -3.57
C PRO A 199 9.80 17.37 -2.37
N ALA A 200 8.48 17.46 -2.46
CA ALA A 200 7.64 17.98 -1.36
C ALA A 200 7.70 17.05 -0.13
N TYR A 201 7.62 15.75 -0.34
CA TYR A 201 7.73 14.76 0.73
C TYR A 201 9.13 14.73 1.34
N LEU A 202 10.19 14.81 0.51
CA LEU A 202 11.58 14.84 0.99
C LEU A 202 11.86 16.05 1.88
N GLU A 203 11.30 17.22 1.56
CA GLU A 203 11.45 18.42 2.38
C GLU A 203 10.84 18.21 3.78
N ILE A 204 9.65 17.60 3.87
CA ILE A 204 9.01 17.30 5.15
C ILE A 204 9.83 16.25 5.92
N MET A 205 10.37 15.24 5.25
CA MET A 205 11.23 14.22 5.86
C MET A 205 12.51 14.84 6.45
N VAL A 206 13.13 15.82 5.77
CA VAL A 206 14.26 16.59 6.32
C VAL A 206 13.87 17.33 7.59
N ARG A 207 12.71 18.02 7.58
CA ARG A 207 12.21 18.75 8.75
C ARG A 207 11.91 17.80 9.93
N ALA A 208 11.45 16.58 9.66
CA ALA A 208 11.25 15.52 10.64
C ALA A 208 12.56 14.91 11.19
N GLY A 209 13.73 15.29 10.66
CA GLY A 209 15.04 14.87 11.14
C GLY A 209 15.63 13.66 10.43
N LEU A 210 15.02 13.15 9.37
CA LEU A 210 15.58 12.09 8.53
C LEU A 210 16.81 12.56 7.77
N LYS A 211 17.73 11.64 7.53
CA LYS A 211 19.00 11.89 6.83
C LYS A 211 19.19 10.83 5.73
N LYS A 212 20.07 11.13 4.77
CA LYS A 212 20.37 10.23 3.63
C LYS A 212 19.11 9.89 2.83
N LEU A 213 18.39 10.92 2.45
CA LEU A 213 17.16 10.80 1.68
C LEU A 213 17.44 10.48 0.23
N GLY A 214 16.51 9.78 -0.39
CA GLY A 214 16.49 9.51 -1.82
C GLY A 214 15.07 9.30 -2.31
N ALA A 215 14.86 9.44 -3.59
CA ALA A 215 13.61 9.09 -4.26
C ALA A 215 13.93 8.29 -5.51
N THR A 216 13.17 7.25 -5.75
CA THR A 216 13.26 6.44 -6.96
C THR A 216 11.86 6.19 -7.52
N GLY A 217 11.77 6.15 -8.84
CA GLY A 217 10.52 5.74 -9.49
C GLY A 217 10.45 4.22 -9.53
N VAL A 218 9.31 3.69 -9.16
CA VAL A 218 8.99 2.28 -9.37
C VAL A 218 7.86 2.23 -10.38
N TYR A 219 8.13 1.65 -11.53
CA TYR A 219 7.10 1.39 -12.53
C TYR A 219 6.62 -0.05 -12.36
N PRO A 220 5.48 -0.26 -11.71
CA PRO A 220 4.75 -1.47 -12.01
C PRO A 220 4.39 -1.37 -13.49
N LEU A 221 4.60 -2.44 -14.22
CA LEU A 221 4.16 -2.60 -15.60
C LEU A 221 2.73 -2.10 -15.76
N PRO A 222 2.34 -1.60 -16.92
CA PRO A 222 0.99 -1.14 -17.12
C PRO A 222 0.03 -2.24 -16.69
N MET A 223 -0.69 -2.00 -15.60
CA MET A 223 -1.70 -2.93 -15.10
C MET A 223 -2.90 -2.86 -16.03
N ILE A 224 -2.78 -3.55 -17.17
CA ILE A 224 -3.79 -3.55 -18.22
C ILE A 224 -5.05 -4.26 -17.74
N SER A 225 -4.89 -5.28 -16.90
CA SER A 225 -5.98 -6.13 -16.45
C SER A 225 -6.44 -5.88 -15.03
N HIS A 226 -5.69 -5.09 -14.25
CA HIS A 226 -6.06 -4.72 -12.89
C HIS A 226 -6.18 -3.21 -12.81
N SER A 227 -7.37 -2.75 -12.50
CA SER A 227 -7.55 -1.47 -11.83
C SER A 227 -7.75 -1.76 -10.36
N ILE A 228 -7.25 -0.89 -9.48
CA ILE A 228 -7.62 -0.86 -8.06
C ILE A 228 -9.16 -0.81 -7.93
N ASP A 229 -9.83 -0.38 -8.98
CA ASP A 229 -11.25 -0.18 -9.06
C ASP A 229 -12.04 -1.44 -9.42
N PHE A 230 -11.37 -2.52 -9.80
CA PHE A 230 -12.02 -3.77 -10.16
C PHE A 230 -11.63 -4.87 -9.18
N PRO A 231 -12.61 -5.55 -8.59
CA PRO A 231 -12.35 -6.64 -7.65
C PRO A 231 -11.86 -7.94 -8.33
N PHE A 232 -11.71 -7.95 -9.66
CA PHE A 232 -11.35 -9.13 -10.42
C PHE A 232 -10.32 -8.79 -11.52
N THR A 233 -9.59 -9.79 -11.94
CA THR A 233 -8.73 -9.69 -13.12
C THR A 233 -9.62 -9.60 -14.37
N LEU A 234 -9.32 -8.67 -15.25
CA LEU A 234 -10.08 -8.45 -16.47
C LEU A 234 -9.76 -9.45 -17.56
N LEU A 235 -8.61 -10.11 -17.44
CA LEU A 235 -8.16 -11.12 -18.36
C LEU A 235 -8.37 -12.52 -17.76
N PRO A 236 -8.67 -13.50 -18.62
CA PRO A 236 -8.67 -14.90 -18.19
C PRO A 236 -7.31 -15.29 -17.57
N PRO A 237 -7.26 -16.19 -16.56
CA PRO A 237 -6.01 -16.58 -15.90
C PRO A 237 -4.88 -17.00 -16.85
N ALA A 238 -5.21 -17.63 -17.98
CA ALA A 238 -4.22 -18.01 -18.99
C ALA A 238 -3.58 -16.81 -19.67
N ALA A 239 -4.34 -15.74 -19.95
CA ALA A 239 -3.81 -14.51 -20.53
C ALA A 239 -2.98 -13.73 -19.51
N GLU A 240 -3.41 -13.65 -18.25
CA GLU A 240 -2.63 -13.09 -17.15
C GLU A 240 -1.27 -13.77 -17.02
N ALA A 241 -1.25 -15.10 -17.03
CA ALA A 241 -0.02 -15.87 -16.93
C ALA A 241 0.94 -15.63 -18.11
N VAL A 242 0.42 -15.31 -19.31
CA VAL A 242 1.25 -14.94 -20.47
C VAL A 242 1.88 -13.57 -20.25
N LEU A 243 1.09 -12.58 -19.82
CA LEU A 243 1.60 -11.22 -19.54
C LEU A 243 2.66 -11.25 -18.45
N VAL A 244 2.40 -11.93 -17.35
CA VAL A 244 3.37 -12.08 -16.25
C VAL A 244 4.68 -12.67 -16.73
N ARG A 245 4.64 -13.75 -17.52
CA ARG A 245 5.86 -14.38 -18.07
C ARG A 245 6.63 -13.50 -19.06
N HIS A 246 5.92 -12.60 -19.77
CA HIS A 246 6.56 -11.70 -20.71
C HIS A 246 7.29 -10.56 -20.00
N PHE A 247 6.78 -10.14 -18.84
CA PHE A 247 7.25 -8.99 -18.10
C PHE A 247 8.09 -9.33 -16.85
N ASN A 248 8.14 -10.59 -16.45
CA ASN A 248 9.01 -11.06 -15.36
C ASN A 248 10.39 -11.44 -15.93
#